data_e3f02627d8dcbb51ae9313dcc7bf4c09
#
_entry.id   e3f02627d8dcbb51ae9313dcc7bf4c09
#
_cell.length_a   1.000
_cell.length_b   1.000
_cell.length_c   1.000
_cell.angle_alpha   90.00
_cell.angle_beta   90.00
_cell.angle_gamma   90.00
#
_symmetry.space_group_name_H-M   'P 1'
#
loop_
_entity.id
_entity.type
_entity.pdbx_description
1 polymer ?
#
loop_
_entity_poly.entity_id
_entity_poly.type
_entity_poly.pdbx_seq_one_letter_code
_entity_poly.pdbx_strand_id
1 'polypeptide(L)'
;QRVCEELVRQGLGHDILPVVSRTTAVPKSAGSATRPRLDQHIDSLTVQARLSPPSRLLLVDDVVTSGTTMMACAIKLAQAFPGVPVSGFALARVQSTGNPDRVFAPLIERVTLAGQRCKREALA
;
A
#
# COMPACT_ATOMS: atom_id res chain seq x y z
N GLN A 1 -8.19 10.01 -1.73
CA GLN A 1 -9.66 9.88 -1.86
C GLN A 1 -10.11 9.94 -3.31
N ARG A 2 -9.75 10.95 -4.12
CA ARG A 2 -10.16 11.11 -5.54
C ARG A 2 -9.85 9.89 -6.41
N VAL A 3 -8.72 9.22 -6.19
CA VAL A 3 -8.36 8.00 -6.94
C VAL A 3 -9.33 6.87 -6.62
N CYS A 4 -9.69 6.67 -5.36
CA CYS A 4 -10.67 5.65 -4.96
C CYS A 4 -12.04 5.94 -5.57
N GLU A 5 -12.48 7.19 -5.56
CA GLU A 5 -13.76 7.62 -6.18
C GLU A 5 -13.77 7.30 -7.68
N GLU A 6 -12.67 7.56 -8.37
CA GLU A 6 -12.55 7.26 -9.80
C GLU A 6 -12.54 5.75 -10.07
N LEU A 7 -11.84 4.96 -9.27
CA LEU A 7 -11.83 3.49 -9.39
C LEU A 7 -13.24 2.92 -9.21
N VAL A 8 -14.01 3.41 -8.24
CA VAL A 8 -15.41 2.99 -8.05
C VAL A 8 -16.28 3.43 -9.23
N ARG A 9 -16.12 4.67 -9.73
CA ARG A 9 -16.83 5.17 -10.90
C ARG A 9 -16.57 4.34 -12.16
N GLN A 10 -15.36 3.79 -12.30
CA GLN A 10 -14.96 2.91 -13.40
C GLN A 10 -15.38 1.43 -13.20
N GLY A 11 -16.08 1.10 -12.10
CA GLY A 11 -16.50 -0.26 -11.81
C GLY A 11 -15.38 -1.19 -11.31
N LEU A 12 -14.23 -0.63 -10.94
CA LEU A 12 -13.07 -1.38 -10.41
C LEU A 12 -13.14 -1.59 -8.90
N GLY A 13 -14.18 -1.09 -8.26
CA GLY A 13 -14.50 -1.26 -6.85
C GLY A 13 -15.97 -0.97 -6.60
N HIS A 14 -16.49 -1.46 -5.48
CA HIS A 14 -17.90 -1.28 -5.11
C HIS A 14 -18.10 -0.16 -4.07
N ASP A 15 -17.14 0.03 -3.19
CA ASP A 15 -17.23 0.98 -2.08
C ASP A 15 -15.86 1.49 -1.65
N ILE A 16 -15.84 2.64 -0.99
CA ILE A 16 -14.64 3.23 -0.40
C ILE A 16 -14.70 3.05 1.10
N LEU A 17 -13.71 2.33 1.65
CA LEU A 17 -13.61 2.03 3.07
C LEU A 17 -12.47 2.83 3.72
N PRO A 18 -12.73 3.97 4.36
CA PRO A 18 -11.69 4.75 5.04
C PRO A 18 -11.37 4.15 6.42
N VAL A 19 -10.99 2.86 6.43
CA VAL A 19 -10.77 2.09 7.67
C VAL A 19 -9.34 2.18 8.20
N VAL A 20 -8.38 2.61 7.36
CA VAL A 20 -6.98 2.78 7.76
C VAL A 20 -6.73 4.23 8.11
N SER A 21 -6.24 4.49 9.29
CA SER A 21 -5.84 5.82 9.73
C SER A 21 -4.44 5.80 10.37
N ARG A 22 -3.76 6.95 10.30
CA ARG A 22 -2.46 7.12 10.95
C ARG A 22 -2.66 7.93 12.23
N THR A 23 -2.21 7.35 13.34
CA THR A 23 -2.32 7.98 14.68
C THR A 23 -1.12 8.85 15.03
N THR A 24 0.05 8.54 14.47
CA THR A 24 1.31 9.26 14.76
C THR A 24 2.02 9.58 13.45
N ALA A 25 2.55 10.78 13.32
CA ALA A 25 3.35 11.15 12.16
C ALA A 25 4.64 10.32 12.12
N VAL A 26 4.87 9.65 11.01
CA VAL A 26 6.16 8.98 10.72
C VAL A 26 7.00 9.96 9.91
N PRO A 27 8.30 10.13 10.22
CA PRO A 27 9.19 11.01 9.45
C PRO A 27 9.11 10.71 7.96
N LYS A 28 9.01 11.75 7.14
CA LYS A 28 8.97 11.59 5.68
C LYS A 28 10.29 10.99 5.21
N SER A 29 10.22 9.98 4.36
CA SER A 29 11.39 9.31 3.77
C SER A 29 12.22 10.20 2.84
N ALA A 30 11.65 11.31 2.37
CA ALA A 30 12.32 12.25 1.49
C ALA A 30 13.28 13.15 2.31
N GLY A 31 14.58 12.95 2.15
CA GLY A 31 15.64 13.77 2.77
C GLY A 31 16.18 13.27 4.11
N SER A 32 15.66 12.19 4.67
CA SER A 32 16.19 11.56 5.88
C SER A 32 17.21 10.48 5.53
N ALA A 33 18.37 10.49 6.20
CA ALA A 33 19.39 9.44 6.06
C ALA A 33 18.89 8.05 6.52
N THR A 34 17.80 8.01 7.27
CA THR A 34 17.17 6.78 7.78
C THR A 34 15.72 6.70 7.30
N ARG A 35 15.45 5.76 6.39
CA ARG A 35 14.06 5.45 6.00
C ARG A 35 13.33 4.81 7.18
N PRO A 36 12.07 5.19 7.45
CA PRO A 36 11.26 4.55 8.47
C PRO A 36 11.19 3.04 8.25
N ARG A 37 11.32 2.29 9.33
CA ARG A 37 11.25 0.83 9.34
C ARG A 37 9.79 0.37 9.30
N LEU A 38 9.58 -0.89 8.94
CA LEU A 38 8.23 -1.48 8.87
C LEU A 38 7.48 -1.40 10.21
N ASP A 39 8.16 -1.69 11.32
CA ASP A 39 7.60 -1.61 12.67
C ASP A 39 7.06 -0.21 12.97
N GLN A 40 7.81 0.84 12.68
CA GLN A 40 7.37 2.23 12.87
C GLN A 40 6.11 2.56 12.05
N HIS A 41 6.02 2.05 10.82
CA HIS A 41 4.81 2.20 10.03
C HIS A 41 3.63 1.43 10.64
N ILE A 42 3.83 0.18 11.07
CA ILE A 42 2.80 -0.64 11.70
C ILE A 42 2.27 0.03 12.96
N ASP A 43 3.16 0.49 13.84
CA ASP A 43 2.80 1.13 15.12
C ASP A 43 2.05 2.45 14.92
N SER A 44 2.30 3.15 13.81
CA SER A 44 1.61 4.40 13.48
C SER A 44 0.23 4.24 12.85
N LEU A 45 -0.18 3.01 12.54
CA LEU A 45 -1.43 2.71 11.83
C LEU A 45 -2.46 2.06 12.73
N THR A 46 -3.70 2.47 12.58
CA THR A 46 -4.87 1.81 13.14
C THR A 46 -5.86 1.43 12.05
N VAL A 47 -6.58 0.33 12.27
CA VAL A 47 -7.65 -0.13 11.39
C VAL A 47 -8.93 -0.24 12.19
N GLN A 48 -9.99 0.38 11.70
CA GLN A 48 -11.34 0.21 12.25
C GLN A 48 -11.97 -1.05 11.64
N ALA A 49 -12.15 -2.08 12.48
CA ALA A 49 -12.86 -3.28 12.08
C ALA A 49 -14.34 -2.98 11.81
N ARG A 50 -14.93 -3.69 10.86
CA ARG A 50 -16.37 -3.65 10.55
C ARG A 50 -17.02 -4.98 10.90
N LEU A 51 -18.31 -4.93 11.26
CA LEU A 51 -19.09 -6.13 11.56
C LEU A 51 -19.28 -7.02 10.31
N SER A 52 -19.32 -6.42 9.13
CA SER A 52 -19.41 -7.13 7.85
C SER A 52 -18.10 -6.96 7.08
N PRO A 53 -17.22 -7.98 7.06
CA PRO A 53 -15.97 -7.91 6.32
C PRO A 53 -16.22 -7.92 4.80
N PRO A 54 -15.43 -7.17 4.02
CA PRO A 54 -15.50 -7.22 2.57
C PRO A 54 -14.94 -8.56 2.04
N SER A 55 -15.32 -8.94 0.82
CA SER A 55 -14.80 -10.15 0.16
C SER A 55 -13.33 -10.01 -0.29
N ARG A 56 -12.89 -8.79 -0.58
CA ARG A 56 -11.51 -8.42 -0.92
C ARG A 56 -11.25 -6.96 -0.62
N LEU A 57 -10.00 -6.59 -0.44
CA LEU A 57 -9.56 -5.22 -0.21
C LEU A 57 -8.53 -4.80 -1.25
N LEU A 58 -8.68 -3.58 -1.77
CA LEU A 58 -7.69 -2.91 -2.60
C LEU A 58 -7.16 -1.70 -1.84
N LEU A 59 -5.88 -1.75 -1.43
CA LEU A 59 -5.16 -0.59 -0.92
C LEU A 59 -4.81 0.34 -2.07
N VAL A 60 -5.10 1.62 -1.92
CA VAL A 60 -4.81 2.63 -2.95
C VAL A 60 -3.84 3.67 -2.36
N ASP A 61 -2.73 3.88 -3.07
CA ASP A 61 -1.72 4.89 -2.72
C ASP A 61 -1.42 5.76 -3.94
N ASP A 62 -0.86 6.93 -3.75
CA ASP A 62 -0.43 7.81 -4.86
C ASP A 62 0.93 7.37 -5.41
N VAL A 63 1.92 7.15 -4.54
CA VAL A 63 3.29 6.81 -4.93
C VAL A 63 3.86 5.69 -4.09
N VAL A 64 4.24 4.58 -4.72
CA VAL A 64 4.98 3.52 -4.06
C VAL A 64 6.50 3.69 -4.27
N THR A 65 7.24 3.71 -3.16
CA THR A 65 8.71 3.68 -3.16
C THR A 65 9.21 2.24 -2.95
N SER A 66 9.52 1.87 -1.72
CA SER A 66 9.89 0.50 -1.34
C SER A 66 8.69 -0.44 -1.13
N GLY A 67 7.48 0.12 -0.99
CA GLY A 67 6.28 -0.64 -0.63
C GLY A 67 6.09 -0.84 0.88
N THR A 68 6.96 -0.28 1.73
CA THR A 68 6.91 -0.51 3.19
C THR A 68 5.62 0.00 3.81
N THR A 69 5.14 1.18 3.43
CA THR A 69 3.85 1.73 3.91
C THR A 69 2.68 0.83 3.49
N MET A 70 2.66 0.42 2.22
CA MET A 70 1.61 -0.45 1.69
C MET A 70 1.61 -1.81 2.39
N MET A 71 2.79 -2.38 2.65
CA MET A 71 2.94 -3.62 3.40
C MET A 71 2.45 -3.48 4.84
N ALA A 72 2.80 -2.39 5.53
CA ALA A 72 2.31 -2.13 6.89
C ALA A 72 0.77 -2.04 6.93
N CYS A 73 0.17 -1.35 5.97
CA CYS A 73 -1.29 -1.29 5.84
C CYS A 73 -1.89 -2.68 5.56
N ALA A 74 -1.29 -3.47 4.67
CA ALA A 74 -1.75 -4.82 4.35
C ALA A 74 -1.69 -5.75 5.58
N ILE A 75 -0.63 -5.69 6.38
CA ILE A 75 -0.50 -6.44 7.62
C ILE A 75 -1.62 -6.06 8.61
N LYS A 76 -1.84 -4.77 8.82
CA LYS A 76 -2.92 -4.29 9.71
C LYS A 76 -4.30 -4.69 9.23
N LEU A 77 -4.54 -4.63 7.92
CA LEU A 77 -5.81 -5.08 7.33
C LEU A 77 -6.01 -6.59 7.47
N ALA A 78 -4.97 -7.39 7.25
CA ALA A 78 -5.03 -8.85 7.43
C ALA A 78 -5.30 -9.25 8.88
N GLN A 79 -4.81 -8.47 9.85
CA GLN A 79 -5.12 -8.67 11.27
C GLN A 79 -6.58 -8.30 11.60
N ALA A 80 -7.09 -7.21 11.04
CA ALA A 80 -8.45 -6.74 11.29
C ALA A 80 -9.52 -7.54 10.52
N PHE A 81 -9.16 -8.09 9.36
CA PHE A 81 -10.04 -8.85 8.47
C PHE A 81 -9.39 -10.19 8.08
N PRO A 82 -9.31 -11.16 9.00
CA PRO A 82 -8.68 -12.46 8.73
C PRO A 82 -9.31 -13.17 7.52
N GLY A 83 -8.47 -13.69 6.63
CA GLY A 83 -8.91 -14.42 5.44
C GLY A 83 -9.35 -13.54 4.26
N VAL A 84 -9.42 -12.22 4.41
CA VAL A 84 -9.75 -11.31 3.32
C VAL A 84 -8.51 -11.03 2.48
N PRO A 85 -8.52 -11.30 1.16
CA PRO A 85 -7.39 -10.97 0.29
C PRO A 85 -7.17 -9.46 0.21
N VAL A 86 -5.91 -9.03 0.34
CA VAL A 86 -5.50 -7.63 0.21
C VAL A 86 -4.55 -7.49 -0.97
N SER A 87 -4.87 -6.59 -1.88
CA SER A 87 -4.03 -6.19 -3.01
C SER A 87 -3.68 -4.70 -2.91
N GLY A 88 -2.66 -4.26 -3.62
CA GLY A 88 -2.26 -2.86 -3.67
C GLY A 88 -2.36 -2.29 -5.08
N PHE A 89 -2.70 -1.00 -5.15
CA PHE A 89 -2.65 -0.18 -6.36
C PHE A 89 -1.96 1.14 -6.04
N ALA A 90 -1.01 1.55 -6.89
CA ALA A 90 -0.39 2.86 -6.81
C ALA A 90 -0.40 3.54 -8.19
N LEU A 91 -0.65 4.85 -8.20
CA LEU A 91 -0.64 5.64 -9.44
C LEU A 91 0.77 5.77 -10.02
N ALA A 92 1.76 5.88 -9.15
CA ALA A 92 3.15 6.03 -9.55
C ALA A 92 4.06 5.14 -8.71
N ARG A 93 5.22 4.83 -9.24
CA ARG A 93 6.27 4.11 -8.54
C ARG A 93 7.63 4.76 -8.74
N VAL A 94 8.46 4.71 -7.72
CA VAL A 94 9.87 5.08 -7.84
C VAL A 94 10.64 3.88 -8.39
N GLN A 95 11.37 4.09 -9.47
CA GLN A 95 12.31 3.12 -10.03
C GLN A 95 13.72 3.41 -9.52
N SER A 96 14.43 2.39 -9.08
CA SER A 96 15.82 2.50 -8.60
C SER A 96 16.86 2.44 -9.72
N THR A 97 16.50 1.91 -10.88
CA THR A 97 17.38 1.80 -12.06
C THR A 97 16.54 1.96 -13.32
N GLY A 98 16.88 2.94 -14.16
CA GLY A 98 15.97 3.41 -15.18
C GLY A 98 16.19 2.85 -16.56
N ASN A 99 15.30 2.00 -17.05
CA ASN A 99 14.98 2.06 -18.47
C ASN A 99 13.85 3.09 -18.63
N PRO A 100 14.08 4.26 -19.25
CA PRO A 100 13.09 5.31 -19.42
C PRO A 100 11.83 4.84 -20.17
N ASP A 101 11.96 3.85 -21.05
CA ASP A 101 10.84 3.29 -21.82
C ASP A 101 9.79 2.58 -20.96
N ARG A 102 10.13 2.24 -19.73
CA ARG A 102 9.23 1.59 -18.79
C ARG A 102 8.58 2.52 -17.76
N VAL A 103 8.87 3.81 -17.80
CA VAL A 103 8.37 4.77 -16.81
C VAL A 103 6.84 4.82 -16.79
N PHE A 104 6.21 4.75 -17.94
CA PHE A 104 4.75 4.83 -18.09
C PHE A 104 4.06 3.47 -18.27
N ALA A 105 4.81 2.36 -18.31
CA ALA A 105 4.21 1.06 -18.46
C ALA A 105 3.58 0.59 -17.13
N PRO A 106 2.33 0.10 -17.14
CA PRO A 106 1.76 -0.55 -15.96
C PRO A 106 2.59 -1.79 -15.60
N LEU A 107 2.76 -2.04 -14.32
CA LEU A 107 3.56 -3.13 -13.81
C LEU A 107 2.84 -3.84 -12.67
N ILE A 108 2.82 -5.17 -12.74
CA ILE A 108 2.37 -6.01 -11.63
C ILE A 108 3.60 -6.48 -10.86
N GLU A 109 3.64 -6.21 -9.58
CA GLU A 109 4.76 -6.54 -8.70
C GLU A 109 4.27 -7.36 -7.51
N ARG A 110 5.14 -8.23 -7.02
CA ARG A 110 5.01 -8.84 -5.71
C ARG A 110 5.86 -8.08 -4.72
N VAL A 111 5.25 -7.69 -3.59
CA VAL A 111 5.96 -7.08 -2.47
C VAL A 111 6.15 -8.14 -1.40
N THR A 112 7.39 -8.42 -1.04
CA THR A 112 7.76 -9.40 -0.03
C THR A 112 8.54 -8.73 1.11
N LEU A 113 8.50 -9.34 2.29
CA LEU A 113 9.29 -8.92 3.44
C LEU A 113 10.65 -9.61 3.45
N ALA A 114 11.70 -8.80 3.64
CA ALA A 114 13.05 -9.25 3.92
C ALA A 114 13.52 -8.56 5.21
N GLY A 115 13.22 -9.17 6.34
CA GLY A 115 13.38 -8.55 7.67
C GLY A 115 12.48 -7.33 7.84
N GLN A 116 13.06 -6.16 8.10
CA GLN A 116 12.34 -4.88 8.26
C GLN A 116 12.22 -4.06 6.96
N ARG A 117 12.58 -4.65 5.83
CA ARG A 117 12.53 -4.00 4.52
C ARG A 117 11.62 -4.76 3.58
N CYS A 118 11.03 -4.04 2.65
CA CYS A 118 10.27 -4.63 1.57
C CYS A 118 11.13 -4.73 0.31
N LYS A 119 10.96 -5.83 -0.42
CA LYS A 119 11.51 -6.05 -1.75
C LYS A 119 10.35 -6.14 -2.73
N ARG A 120 10.47 -5.46 -3.86
CA ARG A 120 9.51 -5.50 -4.96
C ARG A 120 10.13 -6.28 -6.12
N GLU A 121 9.37 -7.20 -6.66
CA GLU A 121 9.76 -8.03 -7.81
C GLU A 121 8.66 -7.98 -8.85
N ALA A 122 9.01 -7.64 -10.10
CA ALA A 122 8.06 -7.69 -11.20
C ALA A 122 7.60 -9.14 -11.41
N LEU A 123 6.30 -9.30 -11.57
CA LEU A 123 5.74 -10.56 -12.01
C LEU A 123 5.81 -10.59 -13.55
N ALA A 124 6.38 -11.63 -14.06
CA ALA A 124 6.49 -11.84 -15.49
C ALA A 124 5.12 -12.01 -16.16
#